data_e61d0783dc0e0c04f4eac35fc59c9064
#
_entry.id   e61d0783dc0e0c04f4eac35fc59c9064
#
_cell.length_a   1.000
_cell.length_b   1.000
_cell.length_c   1.000
_cell.angle_alpha   90.00
_cell.angle_beta   90.00
_cell.angle_gamma   90.00
#
_symmetry.space_group_name_H-M   'P 1'
#
loop_
_entity.id
_entity.type
_entity.pdbx_description
1 polymer ?
#
loop_
_entity_poly.entity_id
_entity_poly.type
_entity_poly.pdbx_seq_one_letter_code
_entity_poly.pdbx_strand_id
1 'polypeptide(L)'
;MRKKYFADNQNFKTVELLEHLDDKKYVYLPLHFQPECSSCPLGGDYVHQDLMIDMLIKNLPEDWLVVVKKHVKAGGKDYALSRLRPNDKVILADNSIKSLDLVKQASAIATITGTAGFEGFLNHKPVFIFGSYFYMDAPNVFKVSDSRSLKHAINSVIDDFKPTTLQEVKAFLYACQLNTSRAWVDNRYRSHCGISDAENADTLSGLILEKFNKWNLLDAGR
;
A
#
# COMPACT_ATOMS: atom_id res chain seq x y z
N MET A 1 21.94 12.60 -28.38
CA MET A 1 20.50 12.62 -28.65
C MET A 1 19.74 11.72 -27.63
N ARG A 2 19.83 12.01 -26.30
CA ARG A 2 19.21 11.22 -25.20
C ARG A 2 18.57 12.10 -24.12
N LYS A 3 18.19 13.35 -24.43
CA LYS A 3 17.67 14.35 -23.48
C LYS A 3 16.15 14.55 -23.51
N LYS A 4 15.36 13.70 -24.18
CA LYS A 4 13.92 13.94 -24.39
C LYS A 4 12.95 12.95 -23.72
N TYR A 5 13.44 12.04 -22.85
CA TYR A 5 12.57 11.06 -22.17
C TYR A 5 12.35 11.29 -20.67
N PHE A 6 12.87 12.37 -20.14
CA PHE A 6 12.51 12.84 -18.82
C PHE A 6 11.66 14.09 -18.98
N ALA A 7 10.43 13.89 -19.47
CA ALA A 7 9.43 14.92 -19.31
C ALA A 7 9.32 15.17 -17.81
N ASP A 8 9.69 16.36 -17.41
CA ASP A 8 9.40 16.90 -16.10
C ASP A 8 7.96 16.56 -15.75
N ASN A 9 7.70 16.20 -14.49
CA ASN A 9 6.35 16.04 -13.94
C ASN A 9 5.52 17.34 -14.00
N GLN A 10 5.88 18.29 -14.84
CA GLN A 10 5.27 19.61 -15.03
C GLN A 10 3.85 19.55 -15.60
N ASN A 11 3.37 18.35 -16.00
CA ASN A 11 2.06 18.18 -16.60
C ASN A 11 0.94 17.85 -15.58
N PHE A 12 1.27 17.67 -14.30
CA PHE A 12 0.28 17.40 -13.26
C PHE A 12 0.19 18.56 -12.28
N LYS A 13 -1.04 18.86 -11.85
CA LYS A 13 -1.26 19.81 -10.77
C LYS A 13 -0.58 19.33 -9.49
N THR A 14 0.11 20.23 -8.82
CA THR A 14 0.80 19.92 -7.55
C THR A 14 0.13 20.69 -6.41
N VAL A 15 -0.07 20.04 -5.27
CA VAL A 15 -0.47 20.68 -4.02
C VAL A 15 0.70 20.69 -3.05
N GLU A 16 0.97 21.84 -2.46
CA GLU A 16 2.06 22.06 -1.50
C GLU A 16 1.55 22.09 -0.06
N LEU A 17 0.27 22.38 0.14
CA LEU A 17 -0.37 22.47 1.43
C LEU A 17 -1.58 21.53 1.49
N LEU A 18 -1.75 20.88 2.65
CA LEU A 18 -2.84 19.94 2.88
C LEU A 18 -4.22 20.62 2.77
N GLU A 19 -4.31 21.89 3.17
CA GLU A 19 -5.52 22.71 3.10
C GLU A 19 -6.07 22.86 1.67
N HIS A 20 -5.25 22.70 0.64
CA HIS A 20 -5.69 22.70 -0.76
C HIS A 20 -6.54 21.46 -1.12
N LEU A 21 -6.55 20.45 -0.25
CA LEU A 21 -7.34 19.24 -0.38
C LEU A 21 -8.56 19.23 0.55
N ASP A 22 -8.76 20.29 1.35
CA ASP A 22 -9.94 20.44 2.18
C ASP A 22 -11.20 20.37 1.31
N ASP A 23 -12.24 19.71 1.80
CA ASP A 23 -13.51 19.46 1.10
C ASP A 23 -13.39 18.63 -0.20
N LYS A 24 -12.21 18.11 -0.53
CA LYS A 24 -12.00 17.23 -1.68
C LYS A 24 -12.12 15.76 -1.25
N LYS A 25 -12.85 14.98 -2.05
CA LYS A 25 -12.83 13.52 -1.93
C LYS A 25 -11.65 13.00 -2.74
N TYR A 26 -10.78 12.24 -2.12
CA TYR A 26 -9.64 11.66 -2.85
C TYR A 26 -9.20 10.30 -2.33
N VAL A 27 -8.62 9.54 -3.24
CA VAL A 27 -7.84 8.35 -2.93
C VAL A 27 -6.36 8.76 -2.81
N TYR A 28 -5.77 8.52 -1.65
CA TYR A 28 -4.33 8.74 -1.46
C TYR A 28 -3.53 7.53 -1.96
N LEU A 29 -2.59 7.79 -2.86
CA LEU A 29 -1.73 6.78 -3.48
C LEU A 29 -0.25 7.15 -3.30
N PRO A 30 0.43 6.67 -2.25
CA PRO A 30 1.88 6.76 -2.16
C PRO A 30 2.53 5.76 -3.12
N LEU A 31 3.43 6.25 -3.97
CA LEU A 31 4.19 5.39 -4.87
C LEU A 31 5.32 4.67 -4.12
N HIS A 32 5.51 3.40 -4.47
CA HIS A 32 6.64 2.63 -3.97
C HIS A 32 7.95 3.05 -4.62
N PHE A 33 9.02 2.99 -3.85
CA PHE A 33 10.37 3.01 -4.41
C PHE A 33 10.62 1.70 -5.15
N GLN A 34 11.12 1.78 -6.38
CA GLN A 34 11.36 0.59 -7.20
C GLN A 34 12.79 0.58 -7.75
N PRO A 35 13.43 -0.60 -7.83
CA PRO A 35 12.91 -1.93 -7.46
C PRO A 35 12.96 -2.18 -5.94
N GLU A 36 11.90 -2.78 -5.40
CA GLU A 36 11.79 -3.17 -4.00
C GLU A 36 11.02 -4.49 -3.90
N CYS A 37 11.46 -5.45 -3.05
CA CYS A 37 10.81 -6.76 -2.94
C CYS A 37 9.33 -6.68 -2.58
N SER A 38 8.95 -5.67 -1.81
CA SER A 38 7.57 -5.43 -1.40
C SER A 38 6.63 -5.04 -2.57
N SER A 39 7.18 -4.49 -3.64
CA SER A 39 6.40 -4.19 -4.85
C SER A 39 6.69 -5.16 -6.00
N CYS A 40 7.91 -5.71 -6.08
CA CYS A 40 8.33 -6.65 -7.11
C CYS A 40 9.03 -7.85 -6.45
N PRO A 41 8.39 -9.06 -6.33
CA PRO A 41 7.23 -9.53 -7.10
C PRO A 41 5.85 -9.38 -6.42
N LEU A 42 5.73 -8.96 -5.15
CA LEU A 42 4.46 -9.01 -4.39
C LEU A 42 3.31 -8.16 -4.99
N GLY A 43 3.64 -7.25 -5.89
CA GLY A 43 2.66 -6.42 -6.60
C GLY A 43 2.07 -7.08 -7.85
N GLY A 44 2.60 -8.23 -8.29
CA GLY A 44 2.15 -8.86 -9.54
C GLY A 44 2.20 -7.87 -10.72
N ASP A 45 1.12 -7.74 -11.48
CA ASP A 45 1.02 -6.81 -12.62
C ASP A 45 1.15 -5.34 -12.20
N TYR A 46 0.79 -5.01 -10.95
CA TYR A 46 0.84 -3.65 -10.41
C TYR A 46 2.23 -3.20 -9.96
N VAL A 47 3.27 -4.00 -10.21
CA VAL A 47 4.64 -3.50 -10.23
C VAL A 47 4.76 -2.29 -11.17
N HIS A 48 3.95 -2.26 -12.23
CA HIS A 48 3.71 -1.09 -13.07
C HIS A 48 2.68 -0.17 -12.42
N GLN A 49 3.13 0.73 -11.54
CA GLN A 49 2.27 1.59 -10.73
C GLN A 49 1.38 2.55 -11.55
N ASP A 50 1.77 2.83 -12.78
CA ASP A 50 0.95 3.55 -13.78
C ASP A 50 -0.38 2.84 -14.07
N LEU A 51 -0.40 1.49 -14.10
CA LEU A 51 -1.64 0.71 -14.27
C LEU A 51 -2.63 0.94 -13.12
N MET A 52 -2.12 1.05 -11.90
CA MET A 52 -2.91 1.33 -10.71
C MET A 52 -3.58 2.70 -10.79
N ILE A 53 -2.82 3.72 -11.17
CA ILE A 53 -3.31 5.09 -11.33
C ILE A 53 -4.37 5.14 -12.43
N ASP A 54 -4.10 4.54 -13.57
CA ASP A 54 -5.04 4.44 -14.70
C ASP A 54 -6.36 3.77 -14.30
N MET A 55 -6.27 2.69 -13.52
CA MET A 55 -7.46 1.99 -13.03
C MET A 55 -8.28 2.82 -12.06
N LEU A 56 -7.63 3.56 -11.16
CA LEU A 56 -8.30 4.48 -10.25
C LEU A 56 -9.01 5.60 -11.03
N ILE A 57 -8.33 6.26 -11.96
CA ILE A 57 -8.92 7.33 -12.79
C ILE A 57 -10.20 6.87 -13.50
N LYS A 58 -10.19 5.63 -14.03
CA LYS A 58 -11.30 5.08 -14.82
C LYS A 58 -12.51 4.64 -13.97
N ASN A 59 -12.31 4.30 -12.71
CA ASN A 59 -13.34 3.72 -11.85
C ASN A 59 -13.85 4.66 -10.76
N LEU A 60 -13.10 5.69 -10.39
CA LEU A 60 -13.53 6.68 -9.39
C LEU A 60 -14.61 7.63 -9.96
N PRO A 61 -15.55 8.09 -9.12
CA PRO A 61 -16.50 9.15 -9.48
C PRO A 61 -15.80 10.40 -10.03
N GLU A 62 -16.55 11.22 -10.76
CA GLU A 62 -15.98 12.43 -11.39
C GLU A 62 -15.42 13.42 -10.39
N ASP A 63 -16.06 13.54 -9.23
CA ASP A 63 -15.70 14.46 -8.15
C ASP A 63 -14.54 13.97 -7.27
N TRP A 64 -14.07 12.72 -7.47
CA TRP A 64 -12.97 12.17 -6.71
C TRP A 64 -11.63 12.37 -7.42
N LEU A 65 -10.59 12.63 -6.61
CA LEU A 65 -9.22 12.82 -7.06
C LEU A 65 -8.35 11.61 -6.72
N VAL A 66 -7.25 11.47 -7.42
CA VAL A 66 -6.14 10.57 -7.06
C VAL A 66 -4.98 11.45 -6.61
N VAL A 67 -4.72 11.50 -5.32
CA VAL A 67 -3.59 12.26 -4.75
C VAL A 67 -2.39 11.33 -4.67
N VAL A 68 -1.44 11.54 -5.56
CA VAL A 68 -0.22 10.74 -5.69
C VAL A 68 0.92 11.42 -4.95
N LYS A 69 1.63 10.66 -4.13
CA LYS A 69 2.88 11.12 -3.50
C LYS A 69 4.04 10.26 -3.96
N LYS A 70 5.08 10.89 -4.47
CA LYS A 70 6.32 10.20 -4.85
C LYS A 70 7.05 9.70 -3.62
N HIS A 71 7.74 8.57 -3.78
CA HIS A 71 8.63 8.11 -2.73
C HIS A 71 9.84 9.05 -2.61
N VAL A 72 10.20 9.44 -1.39
CA VAL A 72 11.29 10.41 -1.12
C VAL A 72 12.65 9.99 -1.72
N LYS A 73 12.91 8.70 -1.85
CA LYS A 73 14.14 8.15 -2.47
C LYS A 73 14.10 8.12 -4.00
N ALA A 74 12.97 8.40 -4.63
CA ALA A 74 12.83 8.30 -6.09
C ALA A 74 13.63 9.35 -6.87
N GLY A 75 14.19 10.37 -6.20
CA GLY A 75 15.15 11.30 -6.79
C GLY A 75 14.68 12.04 -8.04
N GLY A 76 13.38 12.30 -8.17
CA GLY A 76 12.78 12.97 -9.33
C GLY A 76 12.49 12.05 -10.53
N LYS A 77 12.96 10.80 -10.53
CA LYS A 77 12.71 9.82 -11.58
C LYS A 77 11.59 8.89 -11.17
N ASP A 78 10.36 9.26 -11.47
CA ASP A 78 9.21 8.38 -11.25
C ASP A 78 8.72 7.82 -12.58
N TYR A 79 8.98 6.53 -12.81
CA TYR A 79 8.60 5.86 -14.05
C TYR A 79 7.09 5.73 -14.21
N ALA A 80 6.34 5.63 -13.12
CA ALA A 80 4.89 5.53 -13.17
C ALA A 80 4.30 6.82 -13.75
N LEU A 81 4.67 7.97 -13.18
CA LEU A 81 4.17 9.27 -13.64
C LEU A 81 4.63 9.64 -15.05
N SER A 82 5.83 9.19 -15.47
CA SER A 82 6.33 9.45 -16.83
C SER A 82 5.57 8.73 -17.94
N ARG A 83 4.83 7.68 -17.60
CA ARG A 83 4.01 6.89 -18.55
C ARG A 83 2.57 7.36 -18.63
N LEU A 84 2.11 8.10 -17.61
CA LEU A 84 0.76 8.62 -17.58
C LEU A 84 0.58 9.82 -18.50
N ARG A 85 -0.59 9.89 -19.10
CA ARG A 85 -1.04 11.14 -19.74
C ARG A 85 -1.51 12.12 -18.65
N PRO A 86 -1.28 13.42 -18.85
CA PRO A 86 -1.86 14.43 -17.97
C PRO A 86 -3.35 14.22 -17.78
N ASN A 87 -3.81 14.26 -16.55
CA ASN A 87 -5.20 14.04 -16.19
C ASN A 87 -5.57 14.94 -15.00
N ASP A 88 -6.67 15.64 -15.11
CA ASP A 88 -7.11 16.60 -14.06
C ASP A 88 -7.52 15.93 -12.74
N LYS A 89 -7.81 14.62 -12.76
CA LYS A 89 -8.08 13.84 -11.55
C LYS A 89 -6.81 13.50 -10.77
N VAL A 90 -5.61 13.59 -11.37
CA VAL A 90 -4.34 13.26 -10.72
C VAL A 90 -3.70 14.53 -10.18
N ILE A 91 -3.47 14.54 -8.89
CA ILE A 91 -2.79 15.63 -8.17
C ILE A 91 -1.56 15.08 -7.49
N LEU A 92 -0.43 15.77 -7.63
CA LEU A 92 0.80 15.42 -6.93
C LEU A 92 0.84 16.13 -5.58
N ALA A 93 1.02 15.36 -4.51
CA ALA A 93 1.33 15.92 -3.21
C ALA A 93 2.82 16.21 -3.12
N ASP A 94 3.16 17.43 -2.71
CA ASP A 94 4.55 17.78 -2.42
C ASP A 94 5.13 16.93 -1.28
N ASN A 95 6.44 16.72 -1.32
CA ASN A 95 7.12 15.89 -0.32
C ASN A 95 7.12 16.50 1.08
N SER A 96 6.90 17.80 1.22
CA SER A 96 6.77 18.49 2.52
C SER A 96 5.50 18.06 3.28
N ILE A 97 4.42 17.68 2.58
CA ILE A 97 3.20 17.17 3.22
C ILE A 97 3.49 15.80 3.82
N LYS A 98 3.21 15.61 5.11
CA LYS A 98 3.39 14.31 5.77
C LYS A 98 2.40 13.28 5.24
N SER A 99 2.87 12.06 4.95
CA SER A 99 2.02 10.98 4.44
C SER A 99 0.86 10.64 5.38
N LEU A 100 1.10 10.66 6.69
CA LEU A 100 0.05 10.39 7.68
C LEU A 100 -1.07 11.43 7.66
N ASP A 101 -0.77 12.68 7.36
CA ASP A 101 -1.79 13.74 7.26
C ASP A 101 -2.67 13.51 6.02
N LEU A 102 -2.05 13.10 4.88
CA LEU A 102 -2.79 12.68 3.70
C LEU A 102 -3.67 11.45 3.97
N VAL A 103 -3.16 10.45 4.72
CA VAL A 103 -3.94 9.27 5.13
C VAL A 103 -5.17 9.68 5.94
N LYS A 104 -4.99 10.55 6.94
CA LYS A 104 -6.09 10.97 7.82
C LYS A 104 -7.20 11.71 7.08
N GLN A 105 -6.85 12.52 6.09
CA GLN A 105 -7.82 13.34 5.35
C GLN A 105 -8.43 12.57 4.16
N ALA A 106 -7.74 11.55 3.61
CA ALA A 106 -8.21 10.79 2.47
C ALA A 106 -9.57 10.12 2.68
N SER A 107 -10.34 9.99 1.59
CA SER A 107 -11.57 9.19 1.56
C SER A 107 -11.25 7.69 1.48
N ALA A 108 -10.15 7.31 0.83
CA ALA A 108 -9.62 5.95 0.79
C ALA A 108 -8.11 5.98 0.53
N ILE A 109 -7.43 4.87 0.81
CA ILE A 109 -6.02 4.67 0.52
C ILE A 109 -5.88 3.61 -0.56
N ALA A 110 -5.00 3.82 -1.53
CA ALA A 110 -4.63 2.80 -2.51
C ALA A 110 -3.13 2.52 -2.41
N THR A 111 -2.75 1.25 -2.46
CA THR A 111 -1.33 0.87 -2.40
C THR A 111 -1.12 -0.54 -2.94
N ILE A 112 0.09 -0.87 -3.37
CA ILE A 112 0.44 -2.26 -3.68
C ILE A 112 0.52 -3.04 -2.35
N THR A 113 1.53 -2.75 -1.53
CA THR A 113 1.84 -3.43 -0.26
C THR A 113 2.37 -2.45 0.80
N GLY A 114 2.17 -1.15 0.58
CA GLY A 114 2.79 -0.10 1.37
C GLY A 114 2.24 0.02 2.79
N THR A 115 3.08 0.51 3.69
CA THR A 115 2.70 0.80 5.09
C THR A 115 1.58 1.82 5.20
N ALA A 116 1.43 2.71 4.20
CA ALA A 116 0.31 3.65 4.17
C ALA A 116 -1.07 2.97 4.13
N GLY A 117 -1.17 1.76 3.54
CA GLY A 117 -2.40 0.96 3.63
C GLY A 117 -2.68 0.49 5.06
N PHE A 118 -1.65 0.02 5.77
CA PHE A 118 -1.78 -0.34 7.18
C PHE A 118 -2.09 0.88 8.06
N GLU A 119 -1.43 2.01 7.81
CA GLU A 119 -1.76 3.29 8.46
C GLU A 119 -3.21 3.71 8.19
N GLY A 120 -3.70 3.49 6.95
CA GLY A 120 -5.09 3.72 6.57
C GLY A 120 -6.05 2.88 7.41
N PHE A 121 -5.82 1.57 7.48
CA PHE A 121 -6.58 0.66 8.34
C PHE A 121 -6.61 1.11 9.81
N LEU A 122 -5.45 1.46 10.37
CA LEU A 122 -5.33 1.95 11.76
C LEU A 122 -6.04 3.30 11.98
N ASN A 123 -6.22 4.10 10.93
CA ASN A 123 -6.98 5.36 10.95
C ASN A 123 -8.42 5.18 10.47
N HIS A 124 -8.95 3.95 10.49
CA HIS A 124 -10.34 3.63 10.16
C HIS A 124 -10.75 4.01 8.72
N LYS A 125 -9.78 4.08 7.80
CA LYS A 125 -10.00 4.39 6.38
C LYS A 125 -10.14 3.11 5.56
N PRO A 126 -10.95 3.11 4.50
CA PRO A 126 -10.98 2.02 3.53
C PRO A 126 -9.66 1.97 2.76
N VAL A 127 -9.19 0.76 2.46
CA VAL A 127 -7.92 0.54 1.78
C VAL A 127 -8.12 -0.35 0.55
N PHE A 128 -7.67 0.09 -0.61
CA PHE A 128 -7.57 -0.69 -1.83
C PHE A 128 -6.15 -1.24 -1.96
N ILE A 129 -5.96 -2.54 -1.71
CA ILE A 129 -4.65 -3.20 -1.80
C ILE A 129 -4.54 -3.98 -3.10
N PHE A 130 -3.49 -3.70 -3.87
CA PHE A 130 -3.25 -4.26 -5.21
C PHE A 130 -2.22 -5.40 -5.20
N GLY A 131 -1.55 -5.63 -4.10
CA GLY A 131 -0.61 -6.72 -3.89
C GLY A 131 -0.96 -7.57 -2.69
N SER A 132 -0.11 -8.56 -2.41
CA SER A 132 -0.29 -9.45 -1.26
C SER A 132 0.59 -9.02 -0.10
N TYR A 133 -0.01 -8.68 1.03
CA TYR A 133 0.71 -8.28 2.23
C TYR A 133 -0.01 -8.71 3.51
N PHE A 134 0.66 -8.65 4.65
CA PHE A 134 0.17 -9.22 5.91
C PHE A 134 -1.18 -8.66 6.39
N TYR A 135 -1.55 -7.43 6.00
CA TYR A 135 -2.80 -6.80 6.41
C TYR A 135 -3.91 -6.89 5.34
N MET A 136 -3.71 -7.63 4.26
CA MET A 136 -4.69 -7.71 3.14
C MET A 136 -6.04 -8.33 3.53
N ASP A 137 -6.12 -9.02 4.67
CA ASP A 137 -7.34 -9.63 5.21
C ASP A 137 -7.93 -8.81 6.38
N ALA A 138 -7.38 -7.62 6.67
CA ALA A 138 -7.93 -6.75 7.70
C ALA A 138 -9.31 -6.19 7.28
N PRO A 139 -10.19 -5.87 8.25
CA PRO A 139 -11.47 -5.23 7.96
C PRO A 139 -11.31 -3.95 7.12
N ASN A 140 -12.21 -3.76 6.16
CA ASN A 140 -12.17 -2.62 5.23
C ASN A 140 -10.90 -2.51 4.36
N VAL A 141 -10.13 -3.58 4.25
CA VAL A 141 -9.06 -3.72 3.26
C VAL A 141 -9.59 -4.55 2.09
N PHE A 142 -9.74 -3.92 0.94
CA PHE A 142 -10.31 -4.50 -0.26
C PHE A 142 -9.19 -4.96 -1.19
N LYS A 143 -9.14 -6.26 -1.49
CA LYS A 143 -8.18 -6.83 -2.45
C LYS A 143 -8.61 -6.47 -3.87
N VAL A 144 -7.71 -5.86 -4.61
CA VAL A 144 -7.94 -5.42 -6.00
C VAL A 144 -7.08 -6.25 -6.93
N SER A 145 -7.71 -7.07 -7.75
CA SER A 145 -7.05 -7.86 -8.80
C SER A 145 -7.32 -7.33 -10.20
N ASP A 146 -8.43 -6.60 -10.37
CA ASP A 146 -8.89 -6.09 -11.66
C ASP A 146 -9.82 -4.86 -11.49
N SER A 147 -10.28 -4.32 -12.61
CA SER A 147 -11.20 -3.17 -12.62
C SER A 147 -12.56 -3.49 -11.99
N ARG A 148 -13.02 -4.76 -12.04
CA ARG A 148 -14.30 -5.18 -11.45
C ARG A 148 -14.22 -5.18 -9.93
N SER A 149 -13.18 -5.78 -9.37
CA SER A 149 -12.94 -5.81 -7.92
C SER A 149 -12.71 -4.40 -7.36
N LEU A 150 -12.00 -3.52 -8.09
CA LEU A 150 -11.85 -2.12 -7.71
C LEU A 150 -13.19 -1.38 -7.71
N LYS A 151 -14.00 -1.53 -8.75
CA LYS A 151 -15.32 -0.90 -8.85
C LYS A 151 -16.24 -1.36 -7.71
N HIS A 152 -16.23 -2.66 -7.40
CA HIS A 152 -16.97 -3.19 -6.26
C HIS A 152 -16.51 -2.55 -4.93
N ALA A 153 -15.21 -2.47 -4.70
CA ALA A 153 -14.63 -1.84 -3.52
C ALA A 153 -15.01 -0.35 -3.41
N ILE A 154 -14.94 0.40 -4.52
CA ILE A 154 -15.32 1.82 -4.56
C ILE A 154 -16.81 1.97 -4.23
N ASN A 155 -17.70 1.17 -4.82
CA ASN A 155 -19.13 1.23 -4.53
C ASN A 155 -19.41 0.93 -3.05
N SER A 156 -18.75 -0.07 -2.46
CA SER A 156 -18.88 -0.37 -1.02
C SER A 156 -18.47 0.82 -0.13
N VAL A 157 -17.49 1.61 -0.58
CA VAL A 157 -17.05 2.81 0.15
C VAL A 157 -18.04 3.97 -0.01
N ILE A 158 -18.69 4.10 -1.18
CA ILE A 158 -19.61 5.19 -1.46
C ILE A 158 -20.98 4.94 -0.84
N ASP A 159 -21.49 3.71 -0.95
CA ASP A 159 -22.89 3.39 -0.64
C ASP A 159 -23.15 3.13 0.85
N ASP A 160 -22.26 2.41 1.55
CA ASP A 160 -22.47 2.02 2.97
C ASP A 160 -21.16 1.80 3.74
N PHE A 161 -20.20 2.70 3.62
CA PHE A 161 -18.96 2.57 4.34
C PHE A 161 -19.16 2.76 5.85
N LYS A 162 -18.81 1.73 6.62
CA LYS A 162 -18.73 1.78 8.09
C LYS A 162 -17.27 1.73 8.51
N PRO A 163 -16.76 2.80 9.14
CA PRO A 163 -15.39 2.80 9.63
C PRO A 163 -15.13 1.59 10.54
N THR A 164 -13.95 0.99 10.39
CA THR A 164 -13.49 -0.09 11.27
C THR A 164 -13.52 0.37 12.72
N THR A 165 -14.09 -0.41 13.60
CA THR A 165 -14.15 -0.11 15.02
C THR A 165 -12.78 -0.35 15.69
N LEU A 166 -12.52 0.30 16.81
CA LEU A 166 -11.32 0.05 17.62
C LEU A 166 -11.22 -1.43 18.05
N GLN A 167 -12.36 -2.09 18.30
CA GLN A 167 -12.39 -3.49 18.67
C GLN A 167 -11.95 -4.39 17.52
N GLU A 168 -12.38 -4.13 16.30
CA GLU A 168 -11.94 -4.86 15.10
C GLU A 168 -10.45 -4.65 14.84
N VAL A 169 -9.95 -3.41 14.98
CA VAL A 169 -8.51 -3.12 14.90
C VAL A 169 -7.73 -3.94 15.92
N LYS A 170 -8.15 -3.95 17.20
CA LYS A 170 -7.51 -4.73 18.26
C LYS A 170 -7.56 -6.23 17.97
N ALA A 171 -8.69 -6.74 17.50
CA ALA A 171 -8.84 -8.16 17.15
C ALA A 171 -7.90 -8.56 16.02
N PHE A 172 -7.77 -7.74 14.98
CA PHE A 172 -6.82 -7.98 13.89
C PHE A 172 -5.37 -7.96 14.37
N LEU A 173 -4.98 -6.95 15.16
CA LEU A 173 -3.62 -6.87 15.73
C LEU A 173 -3.30 -8.06 16.63
N TYR A 174 -4.27 -8.51 17.43
CA TYR A 174 -4.11 -9.70 18.25
C TYR A 174 -3.95 -10.97 17.41
N ALA A 175 -4.73 -11.11 16.34
CA ALA A 175 -4.57 -12.22 15.39
C ALA A 175 -3.18 -12.19 14.72
N CYS A 176 -2.68 -11.01 14.33
CA CYS A 176 -1.30 -10.87 13.85
C CYS A 176 -0.28 -11.32 14.89
N GLN A 177 -0.44 -10.90 16.15
CA GLN A 177 0.47 -11.27 17.23
C GLN A 177 0.51 -12.79 17.46
N LEU A 178 -0.64 -13.48 17.38
CA LEU A 178 -0.71 -14.93 17.51
C LEU A 178 -0.05 -15.70 16.36
N ASN A 179 0.07 -15.06 15.19
CA ASN A 179 0.62 -15.68 13.98
C ASN A 179 2.03 -15.16 13.62
N THR A 180 2.67 -14.43 14.51
CA THR A 180 4.03 -13.92 14.32
C THR A 180 4.94 -14.43 15.43
N SER A 181 6.22 -14.53 15.08
CA SER A 181 7.27 -14.89 16.03
C SER A 181 8.22 -13.73 16.22
N ARG A 182 8.78 -13.62 17.42
CA ARG A 182 9.76 -12.59 17.74
C ARG A 182 11.11 -12.97 17.11
N ALA A 183 11.30 -12.55 15.86
CA ALA A 183 12.51 -12.83 15.09
C ALA A 183 12.75 -11.70 14.06
N TRP A 184 13.94 -11.65 13.51
CA TRP A 184 14.30 -10.73 12.44
C TRP A 184 15.08 -11.47 11.32
N VAL A 185 14.77 -11.10 10.08
CA VAL A 185 15.47 -11.59 8.88
C VAL A 185 16.42 -10.50 8.36
N ASP A 186 16.04 -9.23 8.53
CA ASP A 186 16.83 -8.08 8.11
C ASP A 186 17.52 -7.45 9.34
N ASN A 187 18.83 -7.31 9.27
CA ASN A 187 19.67 -6.73 10.34
C ASN A 187 19.21 -5.34 10.82
N ARG A 188 18.52 -4.58 9.98
CA ARG A 188 17.95 -3.29 10.36
C ARG A 188 16.94 -3.38 11.50
N TYR A 189 16.32 -4.53 11.68
CA TYR A 189 15.33 -4.77 12.75
C TYR A 189 15.90 -5.46 13.98
N ARG A 190 17.18 -5.84 13.97
CA ARG A 190 17.85 -6.55 15.07
C ARG A 190 17.68 -5.86 16.42
N SER A 191 17.92 -4.55 16.48
CA SER A 191 17.78 -3.77 17.71
C SER A 191 16.34 -3.64 18.24
N HIS A 192 15.35 -3.81 17.35
CA HIS A 192 13.93 -3.69 17.70
C HIS A 192 13.38 -5.00 18.29
N CYS A 193 13.96 -6.13 17.95
CA CYS A 193 13.49 -7.44 18.43
C CYS A 193 13.91 -7.73 19.87
N GLY A 194 15.04 -7.17 20.33
CA GLY A 194 15.52 -7.33 21.71
C GLY A 194 15.80 -8.78 22.11
N ILE A 195 16.27 -9.60 21.16
CA ILE A 195 16.73 -10.99 21.36
C ILE A 195 18.16 -11.13 20.85
N SER A 196 18.90 -12.13 21.34
CA SER A 196 20.23 -12.45 20.88
C SER A 196 20.23 -13.10 19.48
N ASP A 197 21.38 -13.11 18.82
CA ASP A 197 21.54 -13.77 17.52
C ASP A 197 21.26 -15.26 17.60
N ALA A 198 21.65 -15.92 18.70
CA ALA A 198 21.40 -17.32 18.94
C ALA A 198 19.90 -17.61 19.07
N GLU A 199 19.18 -16.86 19.90
CA GLU A 199 17.72 -16.98 20.03
C GLU A 199 17.00 -16.69 18.71
N ASN A 200 17.48 -15.71 17.91
CA ASN A 200 16.94 -15.44 16.61
C ASN A 200 17.14 -16.61 15.64
N ALA A 201 18.34 -17.19 15.61
CA ALA A 201 18.65 -18.36 14.77
C ALA A 201 17.80 -19.57 15.15
N ASP A 202 17.65 -19.84 16.45
CA ASP A 202 16.82 -20.94 16.97
C ASP A 202 15.34 -20.74 16.60
N THR A 203 14.82 -19.51 16.75
CA THR A 203 13.45 -19.19 16.38
C THR A 203 13.21 -19.37 14.89
N LEU A 204 14.07 -18.83 14.04
CA LEU A 204 13.92 -18.93 12.58
C LEU A 204 14.05 -20.37 12.09
N SER A 205 15.03 -21.13 12.60
CA SER A 205 15.19 -22.53 12.23
C SER A 205 14.01 -23.39 12.66
N GLY A 206 13.49 -23.18 13.88
CA GLY A 206 12.28 -23.83 14.36
C GLY A 206 11.07 -23.58 13.47
N LEU A 207 10.83 -22.32 13.09
CA LEU A 207 9.73 -21.94 12.19
C LEU A 207 9.85 -22.59 10.81
N ILE A 208 11.06 -22.63 10.26
CA ILE A 208 11.32 -23.25 8.95
C ILE A 208 11.03 -24.75 9.02
N LEU A 209 11.53 -25.43 10.05
CA LEU A 209 11.33 -26.86 10.25
C LEU A 209 9.84 -27.21 10.46
N GLU A 210 9.12 -26.41 11.25
CA GLU A 210 7.67 -26.58 11.44
C GLU A 210 6.93 -26.51 10.10
N LYS A 211 7.21 -25.51 9.28
CA LYS A 211 6.57 -25.34 7.97
C LYS A 211 6.94 -26.45 7.02
N PHE A 212 8.20 -26.85 6.98
CA PHE A 212 8.68 -27.95 6.17
C PHE A 212 7.98 -29.27 6.53
N ASN A 213 7.89 -29.59 7.82
CA ASN A 213 7.19 -30.79 8.29
C ASN A 213 5.70 -30.75 7.94
N LYS A 214 5.06 -29.58 8.04
CA LYS A 214 3.65 -29.41 7.66
C LYS A 214 3.43 -29.62 6.16
N TRP A 215 4.33 -29.16 5.29
CA TRP A 215 4.24 -29.38 3.85
C TRP A 215 4.46 -30.87 3.49
N ASN A 216 5.42 -31.54 4.08
CA ASN A 216 5.65 -32.97 3.86
C ASN A 216 4.47 -33.85 4.33
N LEU A 217 3.76 -33.45 5.39
CA LEU A 217 2.57 -34.14 5.85
C LEU A 217 1.36 -33.95 4.89
N LEU A 218 1.30 -32.83 4.18
CA LEU A 218 0.29 -32.57 3.18
C LEU A 218 0.51 -33.33 1.88
N ASP A 219 1.76 -33.61 1.51
CA ASP A 219 2.13 -34.38 0.31
C ASP A 219 2.07 -35.89 0.52
N ALA A 220 2.22 -36.38 1.74
CA ALA A 220 2.10 -37.81 2.09
C ALA A 220 0.65 -38.32 2.15
N GLY A 221 -0.32 -37.43 2.01
CA GLY A 221 -1.77 -37.75 2.01
C GLY A 221 -2.45 -37.65 0.64
N ARG A 222 -1.67 -37.52 -0.46
CA ARG A 222 -2.22 -37.53 -1.84
C ARG A 222 -1.87 -38.80 -2.57
#